data_8e870510def4be5dc796c05518e2fad8
#
_entry.id   8e870510def4be5dc796c05518e2fad8
#
_cell.length_a   1.000
_cell.length_b   1.000
_cell.length_c   1.000
_cell.angle_alpha   90.00
_cell.angle_beta   90.00
_cell.angle_gamma   90.00
#
_symmetry.space_group_name_H-M   'P 1'
#
loop_
_entity.id
_entity.type
_entity.pdbx_description
1 polymer ?
#
loop_
_entity_poly.entity_id
_entity_poly.type
_entity_poly.pdbx_seq_one_letter_code
_entity_poly.pdbx_strand_id
1 'polypeptide(L)'
;MEVAALVALTLLLGALVILVALAVVRRKEEIKEESEQAAESSAEASAAKGPTSKKQKQEKQRSRKDKPAQHSFSHPLLAASLKGHSGNVTCLDFSSNGKYLASCADDRTVRIWSTKDFLEREHKCLRANVELDHATLVRFSPDSRAFITWLSNGDAIRIFKMIKKDDGTFSFKAASEDFPQKHKAAIVNIGIAETGKFIMSASTDTTILIWDLKGEVLASINTNQMTNSYAATSPCGRFVASCGFTPDVKVWEVCFGKGGEFREVTRAFDLKGHSAGVHAFAFSNDSHRMVTVSKDGTWKLWNTNVEYKKQQDPYLLGTVPCSSSDGSRVALSPDGRVVAISDGCNVAMFDATTGNLEEELRGVHSEEITDIRFDINSRFLVCSGDKAIRVFHNAPGYRASIRDMQDMLKKAQNEAMKQRLQQQIREAQSALDTVLAAPTE
;
A
#
# COMPACT_ATOMS: atom_id res chain seq x y z
N MET A 1 -25.04 52.77 -6.04
CA MET A 1 -25.40 51.80 -7.08
C MET A 1 -24.64 50.44 -6.95
N GLU A 2 -23.43 50.42 -6.46
CA GLU A 2 -22.62 49.18 -6.35
C GLU A 2 -23.15 48.15 -5.35
N VAL A 3 -23.65 48.58 -4.19
CA VAL A 3 -24.16 47.65 -3.16
C VAL A 3 -25.42 46.89 -3.63
N ALA A 4 -26.31 47.55 -4.36
CA ALA A 4 -27.50 46.91 -4.90
C ALA A 4 -27.16 45.88 -5.99
N ALA A 5 -26.14 46.13 -6.81
CA ALA A 5 -25.65 45.19 -7.81
C ALA A 5 -25.01 43.93 -7.15
N LEU A 6 -24.29 44.15 -6.06
CA LEU A 6 -23.66 43.01 -5.30
C LEU A 6 -24.71 42.12 -4.64
N VAL A 7 -25.75 42.71 -4.05
CA VAL A 7 -26.88 41.94 -3.48
C VAL A 7 -27.66 41.20 -4.55
N ALA A 8 -27.90 41.79 -5.71
CA ALA A 8 -28.57 41.12 -6.82
C ALA A 8 -27.74 39.93 -7.35
N LEU A 9 -26.41 40.09 -7.44
CA LEU A 9 -25.50 39.00 -7.87
C LEU A 9 -25.45 37.82 -6.88
N THR A 10 -25.46 38.12 -5.58
CA THR A 10 -25.48 37.05 -4.55
C THR A 10 -26.82 36.30 -4.54
N LEU A 11 -27.95 36.99 -4.77
CA LEU A 11 -29.25 36.33 -4.88
C LEU A 11 -29.37 35.47 -6.15
N LEU A 12 -28.80 35.91 -7.29
CA LEU A 12 -28.76 35.13 -8.52
C LEU A 12 -27.87 33.88 -8.37
N LEU A 13 -26.70 33.99 -7.72
CA LEU A 13 -25.84 32.85 -7.41
C LEU A 13 -26.51 31.85 -6.46
N GLY A 14 -27.21 32.34 -5.44
CA GLY A 14 -27.98 31.50 -4.52
C GLY A 14 -29.11 30.74 -5.24
N ALA A 15 -29.87 31.41 -6.13
CA ALA A 15 -30.89 30.80 -6.94
C ALA A 15 -30.34 29.73 -7.90
N LEU A 16 -29.15 29.98 -8.50
CA LEU A 16 -28.50 29.01 -9.39
C LEU A 16 -28.06 27.74 -8.62
N VAL A 17 -27.51 27.89 -7.42
CA VAL A 17 -27.12 26.76 -6.57
C VAL A 17 -28.34 25.92 -6.18
N ILE A 18 -29.46 26.55 -5.85
CA ILE A 18 -30.72 25.84 -5.54
C ILE A 18 -31.25 25.10 -6.76
N LEU A 19 -31.21 25.69 -7.95
CA LEU A 19 -31.64 25.04 -9.19
C LEU A 19 -30.77 23.82 -9.55
N VAL A 20 -29.47 23.95 -9.38
CA VAL A 20 -28.53 22.81 -9.58
C VAL A 20 -28.78 21.68 -8.57
N ALA A 21 -29.01 22.03 -7.30
CA ALA A 21 -29.33 21.04 -6.27
C ALA A 21 -30.65 20.30 -6.57
N LEU A 22 -31.70 21.03 -7.00
CA LEU A 22 -32.99 20.44 -7.41
C LEU A 22 -32.85 19.55 -8.65
N ALA A 23 -32.03 19.94 -9.64
CA ALA A 23 -31.76 19.11 -10.80
C ALA A 23 -31.04 17.79 -10.46
N VAL A 24 -30.09 17.83 -9.50
CA VAL A 24 -29.40 16.63 -9.02
C VAL A 24 -30.35 15.71 -8.26
N VAL A 25 -31.24 16.25 -7.44
CA VAL A 25 -32.24 15.44 -6.71
C VAL A 25 -33.19 14.78 -7.69
N ARG A 26 -33.76 15.51 -8.68
CA ARG A 26 -34.63 14.93 -9.71
C ARG A 26 -33.96 13.82 -10.50
N ARG A 27 -32.70 14.01 -10.88
CA ARG A 27 -31.97 13.00 -11.62
C ARG A 27 -31.73 11.71 -10.81
N LYS A 28 -31.61 11.85 -9.48
CA LYS A 28 -31.51 10.67 -8.57
C LYS A 28 -32.86 9.95 -8.44
N GLU A 29 -33.98 10.67 -8.47
CA GLU A 29 -35.31 10.08 -8.43
C GLU A 29 -35.61 9.33 -9.74
N GLU A 30 -35.31 9.91 -10.90
CA GLU A 30 -35.45 9.26 -12.22
C GLU A 30 -34.63 7.95 -12.31
N ILE A 31 -33.39 7.95 -11.84
CA ILE A 31 -32.55 6.73 -11.82
C ILE A 31 -33.14 5.66 -10.88
N LYS A 32 -33.79 6.07 -9.80
CA LYS A 32 -34.44 5.13 -8.87
C LYS A 32 -35.71 4.53 -9.46
N GLU A 33 -36.54 5.31 -10.15
CA GLU A 33 -37.74 4.84 -10.85
C GLU A 33 -37.38 3.90 -12.01
N GLU A 34 -36.33 4.21 -12.80
CA GLU A 34 -35.86 3.30 -13.85
C GLU A 34 -35.34 1.96 -13.28
N SER A 35 -34.70 1.98 -12.10
CA SER A 35 -34.23 0.75 -11.44
C SER A 35 -35.38 -0.10 -10.86
N GLU A 36 -36.47 0.53 -10.39
CA GLU A 36 -37.66 -0.15 -9.88
C GLU A 36 -38.49 -0.74 -11.02
N GLN A 37 -38.67 -0.03 -12.16
CA GLN A 37 -39.32 -0.55 -13.35
C GLN A 37 -38.59 -1.71 -14.02
N ALA A 38 -37.24 -1.69 -13.99
CA ALA A 38 -36.42 -2.81 -14.46
C ALA A 38 -36.56 -4.05 -13.56
N ALA A 39 -36.80 -3.85 -12.27
CA ALA A 39 -37.04 -4.95 -11.32
C ALA A 39 -38.44 -5.57 -11.45
N GLU A 40 -39.49 -4.76 -11.71
CA GLU A 40 -40.85 -5.25 -11.92
C GLU A 40 -41.00 -5.99 -13.25
N SER A 41 -40.38 -5.54 -14.34
CA SER A 41 -40.41 -6.22 -15.64
C SER A 41 -39.71 -7.59 -15.60
N SER A 42 -38.78 -7.80 -14.68
CA SER A 42 -38.14 -9.11 -14.46
C SER A 42 -38.94 -10.08 -13.60
N ALA A 43 -39.90 -9.56 -12.80
CA ALA A 43 -40.77 -10.37 -11.94
C ALA A 43 -42.02 -10.89 -12.70
N GLU A 44 -42.57 -10.17 -13.67
CA GLU A 44 -43.70 -10.60 -14.47
C GLU A 44 -43.39 -11.69 -15.51
N ALA A 45 -42.12 -11.82 -15.94
CA ALA A 45 -41.67 -12.86 -16.86
C ALA A 45 -41.59 -14.27 -16.23
N SER A 46 -41.76 -14.42 -14.91
CA SER A 46 -41.66 -15.69 -14.19
C SER A 46 -42.97 -16.37 -13.78
N ALA A 47 -44.17 -15.78 -14.09
CA ALA A 47 -45.45 -16.22 -13.58
C ALA A 47 -46.46 -16.74 -14.64
N ALA A 48 -46.00 -17.42 -15.70
CA ALA A 48 -46.91 -18.12 -16.61
C ALA A 48 -46.33 -19.41 -17.14
N LYS A 49 -46.62 -20.56 -16.50
CA LYS A 49 -46.95 -21.85 -17.11
C LYS A 49 -47.08 -22.94 -16.03
N GLY A 50 -48.35 -23.39 -15.82
CA GLY A 50 -48.71 -24.57 -15.04
C GLY A 50 -48.60 -25.87 -15.86
N PRO A 51 -48.88 -27.07 -15.28
CA PRO A 51 -48.16 -28.29 -15.59
C PRO A 51 -48.85 -29.27 -16.57
N THR A 52 -48.04 -29.90 -17.44
CA THR A 52 -48.45 -31.19 -18.03
C THR A 52 -47.25 -32.13 -18.16
N SER A 53 -47.53 -33.34 -17.70
CA SER A 53 -46.63 -34.52 -17.67
C SER A 53 -46.22 -35.00 -19.06
N LYS A 54 -44.93 -35.41 -19.19
CA LYS A 54 -44.55 -36.70 -19.81
C LYS A 54 -43.03 -36.94 -19.64
N LYS A 55 -42.70 -38.15 -19.15
CA LYS A 55 -41.36 -38.69 -19.03
C LYS A 55 -40.70 -38.80 -20.38
N GLN A 56 -39.53 -38.21 -20.52
CA GLN A 56 -38.50 -38.68 -21.45
C GLN A 56 -37.13 -38.37 -20.83
N LYS A 57 -36.28 -39.44 -20.76
CA LYS A 57 -34.87 -39.37 -20.43
C LYS A 57 -34.18 -38.50 -21.48
N GLN A 58 -33.59 -37.41 -21.06
CA GLN A 58 -32.57 -36.70 -21.82
C GLN A 58 -31.44 -36.34 -20.89
N GLU A 59 -30.24 -36.63 -21.34
CA GLU A 59 -28.97 -36.31 -20.71
C GLU A 59 -28.90 -34.84 -20.30
N LYS A 60 -28.65 -34.61 -19.03
CA LYS A 60 -28.30 -33.27 -18.52
C LYS A 60 -26.95 -32.84 -19.07
N GLN A 61 -26.93 -32.16 -20.19
CA GLN A 61 -25.87 -31.20 -20.47
C GLN A 61 -26.00 -30.09 -19.42
N ARG A 62 -25.11 -30.15 -18.42
CA ARG A 62 -24.91 -29.03 -17.50
C ARG A 62 -24.38 -27.87 -18.31
N SER A 63 -25.19 -26.86 -18.57
CA SER A 63 -24.72 -25.56 -19.01
C SER A 63 -23.66 -25.08 -18.02
N ARG A 64 -22.42 -25.04 -18.46
CA ARG A 64 -21.35 -24.33 -17.76
C ARG A 64 -21.83 -22.88 -17.71
N LYS A 65 -22.24 -22.40 -16.52
CA LYS A 65 -22.32 -20.96 -16.27
C LYS A 65 -20.92 -20.43 -16.53
N ASP A 66 -20.80 -19.54 -17.48
CA ASP A 66 -19.58 -18.79 -17.74
C ASP A 66 -19.12 -18.16 -16.43
N LYS A 67 -18.05 -18.69 -15.87
CA LYS A 67 -17.33 -17.99 -14.81
C LYS A 67 -16.77 -16.73 -15.45
N PRO A 68 -16.93 -15.54 -14.82
CA PRO A 68 -16.31 -14.34 -15.35
C PRO A 68 -14.83 -14.65 -15.64
N ALA A 69 -14.37 -14.26 -16.83
CA ALA A 69 -13.01 -14.51 -17.28
C ALA A 69 -12.05 -14.00 -16.18
N GLN A 70 -11.30 -14.91 -15.60
CA GLN A 70 -10.31 -14.57 -14.57
C GLN A 70 -9.22 -13.75 -15.27
N HIS A 71 -8.95 -12.53 -14.81
CA HIS A 71 -7.91 -11.68 -15.36
C HIS A 71 -6.58 -12.46 -15.36
N SER A 72 -6.13 -12.86 -16.55
CA SER A 72 -4.85 -13.55 -16.74
C SER A 72 -3.79 -12.50 -17.10
N PHE A 73 -2.90 -12.23 -16.17
CA PHE A 73 -1.74 -11.38 -16.41
C PHE A 73 -0.51 -12.26 -16.64
N SER A 74 0.27 -11.93 -17.65
CA SER A 74 1.54 -12.59 -17.96
C SER A 74 2.60 -11.52 -18.24
N HIS A 75 3.77 -11.66 -17.66
CA HIS A 75 4.92 -10.78 -17.86
C HIS A 75 6.21 -11.54 -17.57
N PRO A 76 7.33 -11.29 -18.29
CA PRO A 76 8.60 -12.01 -18.04
C PRO A 76 9.12 -11.90 -16.60
N LEU A 77 8.85 -10.79 -15.92
CA LEU A 77 9.25 -10.57 -14.52
C LEU A 77 8.28 -11.14 -13.51
N LEU A 78 7.13 -11.70 -13.91
CA LEU A 78 6.16 -12.28 -12.99
C LEU A 78 6.73 -13.57 -12.39
N ALA A 79 7.09 -13.54 -11.11
CA ALA A 79 7.58 -14.69 -10.38
C ALA A 79 6.43 -15.58 -9.88
N ALA A 80 5.34 -14.97 -9.39
CA ALA A 80 4.21 -15.70 -8.84
C ALA A 80 2.91 -14.87 -8.83
N SER A 81 1.80 -15.59 -8.82
CA SER A 81 0.48 -15.03 -8.55
C SER A 81 -0.13 -15.77 -7.36
N LEU A 82 -0.12 -15.14 -6.19
CA LEU A 82 -0.63 -15.74 -4.95
C LEU A 82 -2.15 -15.65 -4.95
N LYS A 83 -2.80 -16.77 -5.13
CA LYS A 83 -4.26 -16.90 -5.20
C LYS A 83 -4.78 -17.56 -3.92
N GLY A 84 -5.80 -16.96 -3.31
CA GLY A 84 -6.39 -17.51 -2.10
C GLY A 84 -7.50 -16.66 -1.53
N HIS A 85 -7.37 -15.34 -1.59
CA HIS A 85 -8.43 -14.43 -1.19
C HIS A 85 -9.65 -14.55 -2.11
N SER A 86 -10.85 -14.41 -1.53
CA SER A 86 -12.11 -14.38 -2.26
C SER A 86 -12.66 -12.95 -2.42
N GLY A 87 -12.16 -12.00 -1.64
CA GLY A 87 -12.36 -10.55 -1.75
C GLY A 87 -11.10 -9.84 -2.22
N ASN A 88 -11.22 -8.53 -2.50
CA ASN A 88 -10.08 -7.72 -2.93
C ASN A 88 -9.09 -7.54 -1.79
N VAL A 89 -7.81 -7.64 -2.12
CA VAL A 89 -6.71 -7.45 -1.16
C VAL A 89 -6.50 -5.95 -0.98
N THR A 90 -6.55 -5.48 0.26
CA THR A 90 -6.51 -4.06 0.60
C THR A 90 -5.15 -3.58 1.08
N CYS A 91 -4.35 -4.46 1.69
CA CYS A 91 -3.04 -4.08 2.22
C CYS A 91 -2.10 -5.28 2.29
N LEU A 92 -0.82 -4.99 2.18
CA LEU A 92 0.30 -5.94 2.26
C LEU A 92 1.31 -5.48 3.30
N ASP A 93 2.00 -6.43 3.95
CA ASP A 93 3.16 -6.13 4.78
C ASP A 93 4.13 -7.31 4.87
N PHE A 94 5.43 -7.03 4.79
CA PHE A 94 6.46 -8.03 5.02
C PHE A 94 6.86 -8.09 6.49
N SER A 95 7.09 -9.28 7.00
CA SER A 95 7.69 -9.44 8.33
C SER A 95 9.13 -8.96 8.34
N SER A 96 9.59 -8.35 9.45
CA SER A 96 10.94 -7.81 9.57
C SER A 96 12.04 -8.87 9.40
N ASN A 97 11.74 -10.15 9.63
CA ASN A 97 12.66 -11.26 9.35
C ASN A 97 12.64 -11.74 7.88
N GLY A 98 11.80 -11.15 7.02
CA GLY A 98 11.66 -11.46 5.59
C GLY A 98 11.07 -12.82 5.26
N LYS A 99 10.58 -13.59 6.24
CA LYS A 99 10.08 -14.95 6.02
C LYS A 99 8.61 -15.00 5.61
N TYR A 100 7.85 -13.94 5.90
CA TYR A 100 6.42 -13.92 5.70
C TYR A 100 5.97 -12.62 5.01
N LEU A 101 4.91 -12.76 4.21
CA LEU A 101 4.09 -11.67 3.69
C LEU A 101 2.70 -11.80 4.31
N ALA A 102 2.19 -10.76 4.92
CA ALA A 102 0.79 -10.66 5.34
C ALA A 102 -0.03 -9.95 4.27
N SER A 103 -1.26 -10.40 4.08
CA SER A 103 -2.26 -9.71 3.25
C SER A 103 -3.60 -9.71 3.97
N CYS A 104 -4.32 -8.62 3.92
CA CYS A 104 -5.71 -8.55 4.37
C CYS A 104 -6.63 -8.23 3.19
N ALA A 105 -7.89 -8.66 3.27
CA ALA A 105 -8.86 -8.51 2.19
C ALA A 105 -10.28 -8.38 2.74
N ASP A 106 -11.20 -7.95 1.86
CA ASP A 106 -12.64 -7.82 2.16
C ASP A 106 -13.31 -9.16 2.49
N ASP A 107 -12.63 -10.29 2.27
CA ASP A 107 -13.11 -11.65 2.59
C ASP A 107 -13.05 -11.99 4.09
N ARG A 108 -12.81 -11.01 4.94
CA ARG A 108 -12.68 -11.13 6.41
C ARG A 108 -11.53 -12.04 6.84
N THR A 109 -10.48 -12.11 6.04
CA THR A 109 -9.31 -12.90 6.39
C THR A 109 -8.03 -12.10 6.27
N VAL A 110 -7.08 -12.40 7.16
CA VAL A 110 -5.67 -12.09 6.97
C VAL A 110 -4.96 -13.38 6.59
N ARG A 111 -4.15 -13.34 5.55
CA ARG A 111 -3.35 -14.48 5.10
C ARG A 111 -1.87 -14.20 5.28
N ILE A 112 -1.17 -15.22 5.74
CA ILE A 112 0.28 -15.17 5.94
C ILE A 112 0.90 -16.17 4.96
N TRP A 113 1.68 -15.66 4.02
CA TRP A 113 2.36 -16.40 2.96
C TRP A 113 3.83 -16.56 3.31
N SER A 114 4.40 -17.71 3.02
CA SER A 114 5.84 -17.94 3.14
C SER A 114 6.58 -17.34 1.93
N THR A 115 7.54 -16.46 2.15
CA THR A 115 8.33 -15.87 1.07
C THR A 115 9.23 -16.87 0.37
N LYS A 116 9.56 -17.99 1.02
CA LYS A 116 10.34 -19.10 0.43
C LYS A 116 9.59 -19.77 -0.71
N ASP A 117 8.25 -19.79 -0.62
CA ASP A 117 7.39 -20.51 -1.55
C ASP A 117 7.01 -19.66 -2.76
N PHE A 118 7.51 -18.42 -2.88
CA PHE A 118 7.17 -17.52 -4.01
C PHE A 118 7.54 -18.09 -5.37
N LEU A 119 8.59 -18.90 -5.44
CA LEU A 119 9.05 -19.54 -6.69
C LEU A 119 8.55 -20.99 -6.82
N GLU A 120 7.79 -21.48 -5.85
CA GLU A 120 7.20 -22.82 -5.89
C GLU A 120 5.89 -22.80 -6.68
N ARG A 121 5.50 -23.98 -7.17
CA ARG A 121 4.25 -24.13 -7.93
C ARG A 121 3.00 -23.96 -7.06
N GLU A 122 3.10 -24.33 -5.78
CA GLU A 122 2.01 -24.22 -4.81
C GLU A 122 2.34 -23.21 -3.71
N HIS A 123 1.49 -22.23 -3.53
CA HIS A 123 1.65 -21.20 -2.52
C HIS A 123 0.76 -21.49 -1.31
N LYS A 124 1.34 -22.11 -0.30
CA LYS A 124 0.64 -22.37 0.96
C LYS A 124 0.55 -21.08 1.78
N CYS A 125 -0.64 -20.82 2.32
CA CYS A 125 -0.84 -19.71 3.23
C CYS A 125 -1.55 -20.14 4.51
N LEU A 126 -1.24 -19.47 5.59
CA LEU A 126 -1.95 -19.60 6.85
C LEU A 126 -3.07 -18.55 6.88
N ARG A 127 -4.22 -18.92 7.38
CA ARG A 127 -5.41 -18.05 7.42
C ARG A 127 -5.74 -17.67 8.86
N ALA A 128 -5.86 -16.38 9.13
CA ALA A 128 -6.46 -15.81 10.31
C ALA A 128 -7.83 -15.22 9.95
N ASN A 129 -8.89 -15.65 10.65
CA ASN A 129 -10.22 -15.06 10.45
C ASN A 129 -10.35 -13.79 11.30
N VAL A 130 -10.98 -12.78 10.72
CA VAL A 130 -11.38 -11.56 11.42
C VAL A 130 -12.87 -11.70 11.71
N GLU A 131 -13.18 -12.02 12.96
CA GLU A 131 -14.58 -12.29 13.38
C GLU A 131 -15.39 -10.99 13.36
N LEU A 132 -16.59 -11.07 12.80
CA LEU A 132 -17.61 -10.01 12.73
C LEU A 132 -17.21 -8.75 11.97
N ASP A 133 -15.99 -8.70 11.41
CA ASP A 133 -15.46 -7.54 10.69
C ASP A 133 -14.50 -7.95 9.57
N HIS A 134 -13.92 -6.98 8.86
CA HIS A 134 -12.82 -7.19 7.93
C HIS A 134 -11.68 -6.20 8.22
N ALA A 135 -10.46 -6.65 7.97
CA ALA A 135 -9.26 -5.84 8.12
C ALA A 135 -8.96 -5.12 6.81
N THR A 136 -8.79 -3.81 6.86
CA THR A 136 -8.36 -2.99 5.71
C THR A 136 -6.86 -2.74 5.67
N LEU A 137 -6.20 -2.82 6.83
CA LEU A 137 -4.76 -2.61 6.98
C LEU A 137 -4.16 -3.73 7.84
N VAL A 138 -2.92 -4.10 7.55
CA VAL A 138 -2.15 -5.09 8.31
C VAL A 138 -0.70 -4.64 8.44
N ARG A 139 -0.09 -4.80 9.63
CA ARG A 139 1.34 -4.56 9.88
C ARG A 139 1.90 -5.60 10.84
N PHE A 140 3.05 -6.16 10.51
CA PHE A 140 3.77 -7.07 11.39
C PHE A 140 4.40 -6.34 12.58
N SER A 141 4.51 -7.04 13.70
CA SER A 141 5.39 -6.62 14.80
C SER A 141 6.87 -6.82 14.41
N PRO A 142 7.79 -6.01 14.96
CA PRO A 142 9.21 -6.11 14.65
C PRO A 142 9.83 -7.48 14.93
N ASP A 143 9.32 -8.19 15.94
CA ASP A 143 9.75 -9.56 16.26
C ASP A 143 9.12 -10.63 15.36
N SER A 144 8.26 -10.23 14.43
CA SER A 144 7.55 -11.11 13.50
C SER A 144 6.70 -12.21 14.18
N ARG A 145 6.27 -11.98 15.44
CA ARG A 145 5.45 -12.93 16.22
C ARG A 145 4.01 -12.50 16.40
N ALA A 146 3.70 -11.28 15.97
CA ALA A 146 2.36 -10.73 16.00
C ALA A 146 2.13 -9.83 14.77
N PHE A 147 0.90 -9.47 14.53
CA PHE A 147 0.54 -8.41 13.60
C PHE A 147 -0.66 -7.63 14.15
N ILE A 148 -0.76 -6.38 13.75
CA ILE A 148 -1.92 -5.54 14.01
C ILE A 148 -2.74 -5.38 12.75
N THR A 149 -4.05 -5.20 12.92
CA THR A 149 -4.99 -4.90 11.84
C THR A 149 -5.85 -3.71 12.22
N TRP A 150 -6.26 -2.94 11.21
CA TRP A 150 -7.34 -1.98 11.37
C TRP A 150 -8.65 -2.63 10.97
N LEU A 151 -9.64 -2.59 11.85
CA LEU A 151 -10.98 -3.10 11.66
C LEU A 151 -11.87 -2.04 11.02
N SER A 152 -12.50 -2.37 9.91
CA SER A 152 -13.28 -1.40 9.12
C SER A 152 -14.57 -0.94 9.78
N ASN A 153 -15.32 -1.84 10.38
CA ASN A 153 -16.60 -1.52 11.04
C ASN A 153 -16.39 -1.15 12.51
N GLY A 154 -15.40 -1.76 13.14
CA GLY A 154 -15.06 -1.52 14.54
C GLY A 154 -14.27 -0.25 14.76
N ASP A 155 -13.73 0.39 13.72
CA ASP A 155 -12.85 1.57 13.79
C ASP A 155 -11.78 1.46 14.88
N ALA A 156 -11.16 0.29 14.99
CA ALA A 156 -10.25 -0.07 16.06
C ALA A 156 -9.04 -0.88 15.55
N ILE A 157 -7.96 -0.85 16.33
CA ILE A 157 -6.80 -1.71 16.10
C ILE A 157 -7.00 -3.01 16.87
N ARG A 158 -6.89 -4.14 16.16
CA ARG A 158 -6.85 -5.49 16.75
C ARG A 158 -5.48 -6.10 16.60
N ILE A 159 -5.00 -6.71 17.68
CA ILE A 159 -3.71 -7.42 17.72
C ILE A 159 -3.94 -8.92 17.56
N PHE A 160 -3.20 -9.55 16.67
CA PHE A 160 -3.14 -11.00 16.52
C PHE A 160 -1.76 -11.54 16.89
N LYS A 161 -1.71 -12.50 17.81
CA LYS A 161 -0.49 -13.23 18.16
C LYS A 161 -0.36 -14.47 17.30
N MET A 162 0.83 -14.72 16.79
CA MET A 162 1.19 -15.94 16.06
C MET A 162 1.75 -16.96 17.05
N ILE A 163 1.04 -18.06 17.25
CA ILE A 163 1.43 -19.12 18.18
C ILE A 163 1.90 -20.31 17.35
N LYS A 164 3.17 -20.68 17.50
CA LYS A 164 3.74 -21.85 16.84
C LYS A 164 3.21 -23.10 17.53
N LYS A 165 2.69 -24.05 16.74
CA LYS A 165 2.23 -25.37 17.20
C LYS A 165 3.38 -26.38 17.17
N ASP A 166 3.17 -27.52 17.81
CA ASP A 166 4.15 -28.62 17.87
C ASP A 166 4.45 -29.20 16.49
N ASP A 167 3.49 -29.17 15.57
CA ASP A 167 3.63 -29.58 14.17
C ASP A 167 4.39 -28.58 13.28
N GLY A 168 4.88 -27.49 13.86
CA GLY A 168 5.59 -26.43 13.17
C GLY A 168 4.71 -25.42 12.44
N THR A 169 3.40 -25.61 12.39
CA THR A 169 2.43 -24.64 11.85
C THR A 169 2.14 -23.52 12.86
N PHE A 170 1.45 -22.45 12.40
CA PHE A 170 1.03 -21.38 13.29
C PHE A 170 -0.48 -21.34 13.43
N SER A 171 -0.95 -21.01 14.63
CA SER A 171 -2.30 -20.54 14.89
C SER A 171 -2.29 -19.06 15.24
N PHE A 172 -3.42 -18.42 15.05
CA PHE A 172 -3.58 -16.99 15.32
C PHE A 172 -4.58 -16.81 16.46
N LYS A 173 -4.21 -15.99 17.44
CA LYS A 173 -5.08 -15.65 18.55
C LYS A 173 -5.21 -14.13 18.61
N ALA A 174 -6.45 -13.64 18.48
CA ALA A 174 -6.74 -12.24 18.71
C ALA A 174 -6.50 -11.89 20.20
N ALA A 175 -6.11 -10.65 20.46
CA ALA A 175 -6.09 -10.12 21.81
C ALA A 175 -7.52 -10.13 22.39
N SER A 176 -7.63 -10.09 23.73
CA SER A 176 -8.93 -10.08 24.42
C SER A 176 -9.73 -8.81 24.16
N GLU A 177 -9.04 -7.72 23.93
CA GLU A 177 -9.63 -6.39 23.74
C GLU A 177 -8.98 -5.70 22.55
N ASP A 178 -9.80 -4.98 21.78
CA ASP A 178 -9.35 -4.08 20.71
C ASP A 178 -8.96 -2.73 21.32
N PHE A 179 -8.14 -1.95 20.61
CA PHE A 179 -7.83 -0.59 21.02
C PHE A 179 -9.09 0.29 21.00
N PRO A 180 -9.20 1.27 21.92
CA PRO A 180 -10.38 2.13 21.97
C PRO A 180 -10.49 3.00 20.72
N GLN A 181 -11.72 3.19 20.25
CA GLN A 181 -12.03 4.11 19.16
C GLN A 181 -11.71 5.55 19.57
N LYS A 182 -10.80 6.20 18.88
CA LYS A 182 -10.37 7.59 19.13
C LYS A 182 -10.40 8.47 17.88
N HIS A 183 -10.29 7.88 16.70
CA HIS A 183 -10.40 8.61 15.44
C HIS A 183 -11.87 8.90 15.11
N LYS A 184 -12.10 10.03 14.42
CA LYS A 184 -13.43 10.49 14.02
C LYS A 184 -13.69 10.36 12.52
N ALA A 185 -12.65 10.01 11.76
CA ALA A 185 -12.70 9.87 10.32
C ALA A 185 -11.88 8.66 9.86
N ALA A 186 -11.99 8.32 8.59
CA ALA A 186 -11.34 7.15 8.00
C ALA A 186 -9.82 7.12 8.23
N ILE A 187 -9.28 5.93 8.47
CA ILE A 187 -7.86 5.71 8.68
C ILE A 187 -7.16 5.54 7.33
N VAL A 188 -6.07 6.28 7.17
CA VAL A 188 -5.22 6.18 5.98
C VAL A 188 -4.12 5.16 6.13
N ASN A 189 -3.57 4.97 7.33
CA ASN A 189 -2.59 3.93 7.62
C ASN A 189 -2.41 3.69 9.13
N ILE A 190 -1.85 2.51 9.43
CA ILE A 190 -1.34 2.13 10.75
C ILE A 190 0.12 1.71 10.63
N GLY A 191 0.88 1.76 11.73
CA GLY A 191 2.28 1.34 11.76
C GLY A 191 2.70 0.90 13.16
N ILE A 192 3.67 0.00 13.22
CA ILE A 192 4.38 -0.33 14.47
C ILE A 192 5.81 0.18 14.30
N ALA A 193 6.32 0.90 15.28
CA ALA A 193 7.72 1.31 15.26
C ALA A 193 8.64 0.08 15.32
N GLU A 194 9.70 0.04 14.52
CA GLU A 194 10.65 -1.08 14.50
C GLU A 194 11.35 -1.29 15.86
N THR A 195 11.39 -0.24 16.69
CA THR A 195 11.83 -0.33 18.10
C THR A 195 10.85 -1.08 18.99
N GLY A 196 9.65 -1.39 18.53
CA GLY A 196 8.58 -2.01 19.31
C GLY A 196 8.03 -1.14 20.45
N LYS A 197 8.26 0.17 20.42
CA LYS A 197 7.90 1.07 21.55
C LYS A 197 6.53 1.72 21.40
N PHE A 198 6.06 1.89 20.17
CA PHE A 198 4.78 2.54 19.93
C PHE A 198 4.10 2.02 18.65
N ILE A 199 2.80 2.22 18.60
CA ILE A 199 1.96 2.01 17.41
C ILE A 199 1.49 3.39 16.94
N MET A 200 1.36 3.58 15.64
CA MET A 200 0.84 4.78 14.99
C MET A 200 -0.44 4.45 14.26
N SER A 201 -1.44 5.31 14.36
CA SER A 201 -2.59 5.34 13.46
C SER A 201 -2.81 6.76 12.94
N ALA A 202 -3.07 6.89 11.64
CA ALA A 202 -3.27 8.18 10.98
C ALA A 202 -4.63 8.22 10.29
N SER A 203 -5.34 9.33 10.43
CA SER A 203 -6.67 9.55 9.89
C SER A 203 -6.67 10.66 8.84
N THR A 204 -7.67 10.63 7.96
CA THR A 204 -7.92 11.68 6.96
C THR A 204 -8.22 13.04 7.59
N ASP A 205 -8.68 13.08 8.85
CA ASP A 205 -9.01 14.30 9.60
C ASP A 205 -7.79 15.09 10.11
N THR A 206 -6.61 14.82 9.57
CA THR A 206 -5.33 15.43 9.94
C THR A 206 -4.75 14.99 11.28
N THR A 207 -5.34 14.00 11.94
CA THR A 207 -4.81 13.48 13.21
C THR A 207 -3.93 12.24 13.01
N ILE A 208 -2.84 12.19 13.77
CA ILE A 208 -2.04 10.97 13.96
C ILE A 208 -2.01 10.70 15.47
N LEU A 209 -2.38 9.49 15.87
CA LEU A 209 -2.29 9.04 17.25
C LEU A 209 -1.07 8.12 17.42
N ILE A 210 -0.33 8.38 18.49
CA ILE A 210 0.75 7.53 18.97
C ILE A 210 0.24 6.76 20.18
N TRP A 211 0.28 5.45 20.11
CA TRP A 211 -0.23 4.54 21.12
C TRP A 211 0.91 3.77 21.78
N ASP A 212 0.75 3.42 23.01
CA ASP A 212 1.54 2.35 23.61
C ASP A 212 1.07 0.96 23.11
N LEU A 213 1.76 -0.10 23.51
CA LEU A 213 1.41 -1.46 23.09
C LEU A 213 0.16 -2.02 23.82
N LYS A 214 -0.39 -1.29 24.80
CA LYS A 214 -1.60 -1.67 25.55
C LYS A 214 -2.84 -0.97 25.02
N GLY A 215 -2.70 0.01 24.10
CA GLY A 215 -3.81 0.77 23.54
C GLY A 215 -4.08 2.09 24.26
N GLU A 216 -3.15 2.59 25.06
CA GLU A 216 -3.22 3.93 25.62
C GLU A 216 -2.63 4.96 24.65
N VAL A 217 -3.29 6.10 24.48
CA VAL A 217 -2.80 7.19 23.63
C VAL A 217 -1.70 7.94 24.36
N LEU A 218 -0.49 7.88 23.83
CA LEU A 218 0.68 8.63 24.33
C LEU A 218 0.70 10.07 23.82
N ALA A 219 0.34 10.28 22.56
CA ALA A 219 0.30 11.62 21.95
C ALA A 219 -0.69 11.68 20.78
N SER A 220 -1.16 12.90 20.50
CA SER A 220 -1.95 13.24 19.32
C SER A 220 -1.24 14.34 18.55
N ILE A 221 -0.98 14.10 17.27
CA ILE A 221 -0.32 15.03 16.35
C ILE A 221 -1.38 15.58 15.41
N ASN A 222 -1.50 16.89 15.31
CA ASN A 222 -2.22 17.53 14.22
C ASN A 222 -1.22 17.84 13.09
N THR A 223 -1.44 17.25 11.92
CA THR A 223 -0.53 17.42 10.77
C THR A 223 -0.68 18.77 10.08
N ASN A 224 -1.82 19.46 10.27
CA ASN A 224 -2.14 20.71 9.56
C ASN A 224 -1.97 20.60 8.04
N GLN A 225 -2.39 19.45 7.45
CA GLN A 225 -2.28 19.18 6.02
C GLN A 225 -3.61 19.26 5.27
N MET A 226 -4.65 19.80 5.90
CA MET A 226 -6.06 19.82 5.46
C MET A 226 -6.66 18.40 5.35
N THR A 227 -5.95 17.47 4.71
CA THR A 227 -6.31 16.05 4.61
C THR A 227 -5.03 15.23 4.57
N ASN A 228 -4.94 14.17 5.34
CA ASN A 228 -3.86 13.19 5.21
C ASN A 228 -4.20 12.22 4.08
N SER A 229 -3.28 12.00 3.15
CA SER A 229 -3.37 10.97 2.11
C SER A 229 -2.62 9.71 2.49
N TYR A 230 -1.50 9.85 3.19
CA TYR A 230 -0.68 8.74 3.64
C TYR A 230 0.14 9.10 4.89
N ALA A 231 0.44 8.12 5.71
CA ALA A 231 1.35 8.24 6.86
C ALA A 231 2.08 6.92 7.09
N ALA A 232 3.29 6.97 7.64
CA ALA A 232 4.05 5.76 7.96
C ALA A 232 5.07 6.03 9.08
N THR A 233 5.46 4.95 9.77
CA THR A 233 6.63 4.93 10.66
C THR A 233 7.90 4.71 9.86
N SER A 234 9.01 5.31 10.28
CA SER A 234 10.31 5.05 9.66
C SER A 234 10.87 3.68 10.06
N PRO A 235 11.67 3.02 9.19
CA PRO A 235 12.33 1.76 9.53
C PRO A 235 13.30 1.83 10.72
N CYS A 236 13.86 3.01 11.03
CA CYS A 236 14.65 3.18 12.25
C CYS A 236 13.80 3.23 13.54
N GLY A 237 12.47 3.25 13.43
CA GLY A 237 11.53 3.25 14.54
C GLY A 237 11.51 4.53 15.36
N ARG A 238 12.05 5.65 14.85
CA ARG A 238 12.11 6.95 15.54
C ARG A 238 11.12 7.97 15.01
N PHE A 239 10.84 7.92 13.71
CA PHE A 239 10.06 8.95 13.05
C PHE A 239 8.67 8.44 12.63
N VAL A 240 7.75 9.39 12.60
CA VAL A 240 6.45 9.26 11.97
C VAL A 240 6.35 10.37 10.92
N ALA A 241 5.93 10.02 9.72
CA ALA A 241 5.76 10.97 8.64
C ALA A 241 4.33 10.95 8.11
N SER A 242 3.89 12.07 7.53
CA SER A 242 2.57 12.21 6.91
C SER A 242 2.66 13.14 5.70
N CYS A 243 1.87 12.82 4.68
CA CYS A 243 1.64 13.67 3.51
C CYS A 243 0.15 13.78 3.22
N GLY A 244 -0.23 14.76 2.39
CA GLY A 244 -1.63 14.98 2.09
C GLY A 244 -1.86 16.08 1.06
N PHE A 245 -2.88 16.90 1.30
CA PHE A 245 -3.26 17.97 0.38
C PHE A 245 -2.18 19.05 0.22
N THR A 246 -1.39 19.30 1.27
CA THR A 246 -0.27 20.27 1.18
C THR A 246 0.90 19.68 0.41
N PRO A 247 1.73 20.51 -0.26
CA PRO A 247 2.83 20.05 -1.12
C PRO A 247 4.06 19.59 -0.35
N ASP A 248 3.96 19.39 0.96
CA ASP A 248 5.04 19.00 1.85
C ASP A 248 4.78 17.67 2.52
N VAL A 249 5.85 16.92 2.80
CA VAL A 249 5.81 15.78 3.72
C VAL A 249 6.35 16.23 5.06
N LYS A 250 5.60 15.98 6.12
CA LYS A 250 5.94 16.39 7.48
C LYS A 250 6.42 15.20 8.29
N VAL A 251 7.53 15.38 9.01
CA VAL A 251 8.17 14.32 9.79
C VAL A 251 8.33 14.75 11.24
N TRP A 252 7.93 13.87 12.16
CA TRP A 252 8.04 14.04 13.61
C TRP A 252 8.93 12.95 14.21
N GLU A 253 9.70 13.30 15.23
CA GLU A 253 10.43 12.37 16.06
C GLU A 253 9.59 12.01 17.30
N VAL A 254 9.42 10.72 17.56
CA VAL A 254 8.78 10.20 18.78
C VAL A 254 9.89 9.91 19.80
N CYS A 255 9.97 10.72 20.83
CA CYS A 255 11.06 10.71 21.79
C CYS A 255 10.75 9.82 23.00
N PHE A 256 11.69 8.93 23.32
CA PHE A 256 11.67 8.09 24.52
C PHE A 256 12.91 8.35 25.38
N GLY A 257 12.75 8.24 26.68
CA GLY A 257 13.84 8.34 27.61
C GLY A 257 14.74 7.08 27.63
N LYS A 258 15.83 7.16 28.39
CA LYS A 258 16.78 6.05 28.55
C LYS A 258 16.15 4.82 29.21
N GLY A 259 15.15 5.02 30.06
CA GLY A 259 14.36 3.96 30.70
C GLY A 259 13.27 3.35 29.81
N GLY A 260 13.07 3.89 28.61
CA GLY A 260 12.02 3.44 27.69
C GLY A 260 10.66 4.14 27.87
N GLU A 261 10.58 5.11 28.79
CA GLU A 261 9.37 5.93 29.02
C GLU A 261 9.16 6.91 27.84
N PHE A 262 7.91 7.08 27.43
CA PHE A 262 7.54 8.10 26.46
C PHE A 262 7.82 9.51 27.03
N ARG A 263 8.38 10.40 26.23
CA ARG A 263 8.63 11.80 26.59
C ARG A 263 7.71 12.75 25.86
N GLU A 264 7.91 12.85 24.56
CA GLU A 264 7.22 13.81 23.71
C GLU A 264 7.30 13.44 22.23
N VAL A 265 6.53 14.14 21.42
CA VAL A 265 6.67 14.14 19.95
C VAL A 265 7.10 15.53 19.51
N THR A 266 8.21 15.60 18.79
CA THR A 266 8.78 16.86 18.29
C THR A 266 8.78 16.90 16.77
N ARG A 267 8.64 18.09 16.17
CA ARG A 267 8.84 18.28 14.73
C ARG A 267 10.29 18.01 14.40
N ALA A 268 10.54 17.11 13.43
CA ALA A 268 11.89 16.84 12.97
C ALA A 268 12.26 17.71 11.77
N PHE A 269 11.58 17.52 10.63
CA PHE A 269 11.83 18.27 9.39
C PHE A 269 10.63 18.16 8.44
N ASP A 270 10.68 18.94 7.36
CA ASP A 270 9.74 18.89 6.26
C ASP A 270 10.45 18.62 4.95
N LEU A 271 9.83 17.86 4.05
CA LEU A 271 10.27 17.73 2.67
C LEU A 271 9.47 18.75 1.83
N LYS A 272 10.12 19.85 1.48
CA LYS A 272 9.52 20.95 0.72
C LYS A 272 10.07 20.99 -0.69
N GLY A 273 9.20 21.05 -1.71
CA GLY A 273 9.66 21.15 -3.10
C GLY A 273 8.68 20.63 -4.14
N HIS A 274 7.59 19.96 -3.75
CA HIS A 274 6.46 19.70 -4.63
C HIS A 274 5.63 20.98 -4.80
N SER A 275 4.89 21.09 -5.92
CA SER A 275 3.99 22.22 -6.18
C SER A 275 2.52 21.89 -5.94
N ALA A 276 2.20 20.62 -5.68
CA ALA A 276 0.85 20.15 -5.39
C ALA A 276 0.87 19.09 -4.27
N GLY A 277 -0.30 18.66 -3.82
CA GLY A 277 -0.45 17.65 -2.77
C GLY A 277 0.33 16.36 -3.04
N VAL A 278 0.83 15.74 -1.99
CA VAL A 278 1.63 14.52 -2.06
C VAL A 278 0.72 13.31 -1.81
N HIS A 279 0.70 12.35 -2.75
CA HIS A 279 -0.12 11.14 -2.65
C HIS A 279 0.43 10.15 -1.63
N ALA A 280 1.72 9.85 -1.74
CA ALA A 280 2.40 8.87 -0.91
C ALA A 280 3.90 9.14 -0.83
N PHE A 281 4.55 8.50 0.13
CA PHE A 281 6.00 8.49 0.30
C PHE A 281 6.47 7.12 0.79
N ALA A 282 7.75 6.82 0.63
CA ALA A 282 8.40 5.65 1.20
C ALA A 282 9.80 5.98 1.74
N PHE A 283 10.21 5.28 2.79
CA PHE A 283 11.55 5.35 3.35
C PHE A 283 12.43 4.25 2.75
N SER A 284 13.74 4.49 2.65
CA SER A 284 14.74 3.43 2.54
C SER A 284 14.89 2.70 3.88
N ASN A 285 15.43 1.46 3.84
CA ASN A 285 15.55 0.64 5.05
C ASN A 285 16.42 1.29 6.15
N ASP A 286 17.43 2.05 5.77
CA ASP A 286 18.30 2.81 6.68
C ASP A 286 17.68 4.14 7.17
N SER A 287 16.48 4.50 6.66
CA SER A 287 15.80 5.77 6.90
C SER A 287 16.59 7.02 6.47
N HIS A 288 17.63 6.86 5.65
CA HIS A 288 18.46 7.97 5.17
C HIS A 288 17.95 8.59 3.86
N ARG A 289 17.02 7.90 3.18
CA ARG A 289 16.38 8.39 1.97
C ARG A 289 14.88 8.29 2.08
N MET A 290 14.19 9.22 1.43
CA MET A 290 12.76 9.16 1.21
C MET A 290 12.46 9.42 -0.26
N VAL A 291 11.43 8.76 -0.78
CA VAL A 291 10.83 9.04 -2.07
C VAL A 291 9.41 9.55 -1.85
N THR A 292 9.00 10.53 -2.63
CA THR A 292 7.65 11.12 -2.59
C THR A 292 7.06 11.16 -3.98
N VAL A 293 5.76 10.92 -4.12
CA VAL A 293 5.00 11.05 -5.38
C VAL A 293 3.86 12.04 -5.18
N SER A 294 3.66 12.95 -6.13
CA SER A 294 2.75 14.09 -5.99
C SER A 294 1.82 14.26 -7.19
N LYS A 295 0.70 14.95 -6.96
CA LYS A 295 -0.22 15.46 -7.98
C LYS A 295 0.43 16.42 -8.98
N ASP A 296 1.65 16.91 -8.70
CA ASP A 296 2.40 17.74 -9.64
C ASP A 296 3.00 16.95 -10.82
N GLY A 297 2.73 15.63 -10.90
CA GLY A 297 3.23 14.75 -11.96
C GLY A 297 4.70 14.40 -11.81
N THR A 298 5.26 14.49 -10.60
CA THR A 298 6.65 14.14 -10.33
C THR A 298 6.79 13.23 -9.13
N TRP A 299 7.84 12.41 -9.14
CA TRP A 299 8.38 11.85 -7.93
C TRP A 299 9.73 12.51 -7.60
N LYS A 300 10.05 12.58 -6.32
CA LYS A 300 11.27 13.21 -5.82
C LYS A 300 11.98 12.27 -4.85
N LEU A 301 13.31 12.25 -4.94
CA LEU A 301 14.18 11.52 -4.02
C LEU A 301 14.88 12.53 -3.10
N TRP A 302 14.88 12.21 -1.80
CA TRP A 302 15.41 13.06 -0.75
C TRP A 302 16.48 12.33 0.05
N ASN A 303 17.52 13.05 0.47
CA ASN A 303 18.42 12.63 1.52
C ASN A 303 17.91 13.20 2.85
N THR A 304 17.52 12.32 3.76
CA THR A 304 16.98 12.65 5.08
C THR A 304 17.99 12.41 6.20
N ASN A 305 19.23 12.01 5.87
CA ASN A 305 20.33 11.87 6.83
C ASN A 305 20.95 13.24 7.14
N VAL A 306 20.23 14.04 7.92
CA VAL A 306 20.57 15.42 8.25
C VAL A 306 20.53 15.66 9.76
N GLU A 307 21.28 16.64 10.23
CA GLU A 307 21.26 17.08 11.63
C GLU A 307 20.09 18.05 11.87
N TYR A 308 18.85 17.55 11.74
CA TYR A 308 17.63 18.36 11.90
C TYR A 308 17.56 19.11 13.23
N LYS A 309 18.16 18.58 14.31
CA LYS A 309 18.27 19.29 15.62
C LYS A 309 19.11 20.56 15.54
N LYS A 310 19.95 20.67 14.50
CA LYS A 310 20.71 21.90 14.16
C LYS A 310 20.02 22.70 13.03
N GLN A 311 18.74 22.42 12.76
CA GLN A 311 17.93 23.08 11.72
C GLN A 311 18.46 22.83 10.30
N GLN A 312 19.10 21.70 10.07
CA GLN A 312 19.49 21.28 8.72
C GLN A 312 18.29 20.65 8.03
N ASP A 313 17.95 21.17 6.87
CA ASP A 313 16.87 20.63 6.04
C ASP A 313 17.34 19.43 5.21
N PRO A 314 16.45 18.47 4.89
CA PRO A 314 16.70 17.40 3.94
C PRO A 314 17.08 17.92 2.56
N TYR A 315 17.97 17.20 1.87
CA TYR A 315 18.42 17.56 0.53
C TYR A 315 17.59 16.87 -0.55
N LEU A 316 17.10 17.64 -1.53
CA LEU A 316 16.52 17.09 -2.75
C LEU A 316 17.64 16.51 -3.62
N LEU A 317 17.60 15.20 -3.88
CA LEU A 317 18.57 14.49 -4.71
C LEU A 317 18.17 14.45 -6.18
N GLY A 318 16.87 14.34 -6.47
CA GLY A 318 16.37 14.25 -7.83
C GLY A 318 14.88 14.52 -7.93
N THR A 319 14.46 14.97 -9.11
CA THR A 319 13.05 15.15 -9.51
C THR A 319 12.86 14.51 -10.87
N VAL A 320 11.87 13.64 -10.99
CA VAL A 320 11.61 12.89 -12.21
C VAL A 320 10.12 12.94 -12.54
N PRO A 321 9.74 13.22 -13.79
CA PRO A 321 8.34 13.13 -14.22
C PRO A 321 7.80 11.72 -14.11
N CYS A 322 6.56 11.58 -13.67
CA CYS A 322 5.86 10.29 -13.65
C CYS A 322 4.36 10.49 -13.85
N SER A 323 3.70 9.46 -14.34
CA SER A 323 2.25 9.37 -14.27
C SER A 323 1.83 9.01 -12.85
N SER A 324 0.83 9.71 -12.34
CA SER A 324 0.25 9.43 -11.02
C SER A 324 -1.21 9.87 -11.00
N SER A 325 -2.06 9.07 -10.36
CA SER A 325 -3.48 9.33 -10.14
C SER A 325 -3.79 9.44 -8.64
N ASP A 326 -4.99 9.89 -8.31
CA ASP A 326 -5.45 9.83 -6.92
C ASP A 326 -5.44 8.35 -6.46
N GLY A 327 -4.80 8.09 -5.33
CA GLY A 327 -4.61 6.71 -4.86
C GLY A 327 -3.26 6.07 -5.23
N SER A 328 -2.42 6.69 -6.07
CA SER A 328 -1.08 6.19 -6.37
C SER A 328 -0.29 5.86 -5.11
N ARG A 329 0.41 4.73 -5.15
CA ARG A 329 1.31 4.26 -4.09
C ARG A 329 2.75 4.31 -4.59
N VAL A 330 3.67 4.46 -3.66
CA VAL A 330 5.10 4.43 -3.97
C VAL A 330 5.82 3.50 -3.01
N ALA A 331 6.77 2.74 -3.52
CA ALA A 331 7.69 1.94 -2.73
C ALA A 331 9.13 2.25 -3.15
N LEU A 332 10.01 2.32 -2.17
CA LEU A 332 11.45 2.42 -2.37
C LEU A 332 12.05 1.07 -1.97
N SER A 333 12.90 0.49 -2.83
CA SER A 333 13.58 -0.74 -2.47
C SER A 333 14.42 -0.54 -1.19
N PRO A 334 14.53 -1.55 -0.31
CA PRO A 334 15.29 -1.44 0.94
C PRO A 334 16.71 -0.90 0.78
N ASP A 335 17.36 -1.23 -0.32
CA ASP A 335 18.69 -0.73 -0.68
C ASP A 335 18.69 0.68 -1.30
N GLY A 336 17.53 1.28 -1.49
CA GLY A 336 17.36 2.64 -2.00
C GLY A 336 17.67 2.82 -3.50
N ARG A 337 17.69 1.72 -4.30
CA ARG A 337 18.08 1.75 -5.71
C ARG A 337 16.94 1.84 -6.70
N VAL A 338 15.77 1.33 -6.33
CA VAL A 338 14.60 1.26 -7.22
C VAL A 338 13.42 1.93 -6.58
N VAL A 339 12.76 2.79 -7.34
CA VAL A 339 11.47 3.40 -7.01
C VAL A 339 10.39 2.71 -7.83
N ALA A 340 9.37 2.18 -7.18
CA ALA A 340 8.19 1.63 -7.85
C ALA A 340 6.97 2.50 -7.53
N ILE A 341 6.22 2.88 -8.55
CA ILE A 341 5.04 3.76 -8.44
C ILE A 341 3.86 3.07 -9.12
N SER A 342 2.72 3.00 -8.42
CA SER A 342 1.46 2.56 -9.02
C SER A 342 0.68 3.73 -9.61
N ASP A 343 0.08 3.52 -10.79
CA ASP A 343 -0.85 4.43 -11.42
C ASP A 343 -2.05 3.62 -11.94
N GLY A 344 -3.18 3.70 -11.23
CA GLY A 344 -4.32 2.83 -11.46
C GLY A 344 -3.95 1.35 -11.38
N CYS A 345 -4.07 0.63 -12.50
CA CYS A 345 -3.74 -0.80 -12.60
C CYS A 345 -2.29 -1.07 -13.05
N ASN A 346 -1.46 -0.04 -13.20
CA ASN A 346 -0.11 -0.15 -13.76
C ASN A 346 0.96 0.09 -12.67
N VAL A 347 2.17 -0.41 -12.91
CA VAL A 347 3.35 -0.15 -12.07
C VAL A 347 4.50 0.30 -12.95
N ALA A 348 5.12 1.43 -12.62
CA ALA A 348 6.35 1.92 -13.22
C ALA A 348 7.51 1.75 -12.23
N MET A 349 8.63 1.21 -12.69
CA MET A 349 9.84 1.02 -11.89
C MET A 349 10.97 1.88 -12.45
N PHE A 350 11.56 2.69 -11.60
CA PHE A 350 12.61 3.65 -11.95
C PHE A 350 13.91 3.31 -11.21
N ASP A 351 15.03 3.57 -11.85
CA ASP A 351 16.30 3.67 -11.15
C ASP A 351 16.33 4.94 -10.30
N ALA A 352 16.54 4.79 -9.00
CA ALA A 352 16.49 5.91 -8.06
C ALA A 352 17.63 6.92 -8.23
N THR A 353 18.77 6.49 -8.78
CA THR A 353 19.95 7.34 -8.95
C THR A 353 19.91 8.12 -10.26
N THR A 354 19.53 7.46 -11.35
CA THR A 354 19.50 8.07 -12.69
C THR A 354 18.15 8.70 -13.02
N GLY A 355 17.08 8.28 -12.35
CA GLY A 355 15.71 8.68 -12.67
C GLY A 355 15.13 8.00 -13.91
N ASN A 356 15.85 7.10 -14.54
CA ASN A 356 15.40 6.43 -15.76
C ASN A 356 14.27 5.44 -15.46
N LEU A 357 13.25 5.41 -16.31
CA LEU A 357 12.25 4.36 -16.33
C LEU A 357 12.91 3.05 -16.81
N GLU A 358 12.93 2.04 -15.97
CA GLU A 358 13.55 0.74 -16.26
C GLU A 358 12.54 -0.30 -16.71
N GLU A 359 11.34 -0.30 -16.14
CA GLU A 359 10.25 -1.24 -16.47
C GLU A 359 8.89 -0.57 -16.29
N GLU A 360 7.94 -0.93 -17.15
CA GLU A 360 6.53 -0.54 -17.05
C GLU A 360 5.64 -1.78 -17.16
N LEU A 361 4.98 -2.13 -16.05
CA LEU A 361 4.07 -3.25 -15.95
C LEU A 361 2.64 -2.72 -16.14
N ARG A 362 2.00 -3.04 -17.27
CA ARG A 362 0.67 -2.53 -17.63
C ARG A 362 -0.42 -3.55 -17.35
N GLY A 363 -1.55 -3.07 -16.80
CA GLY A 363 -2.71 -3.92 -16.52
C GLY A 363 -2.39 -5.05 -15.54
N VAL A 364 -1.58 -4.76 -14.53
CA VAL A 364 -1.14 -5.73 -13.54
C VAL A 364 -2.34 -6.35 -12.82
N HIS A 365 -3.32 -5.55 -12.43
CA HIS A 365 -4.55 -5.98 -11.78
C HIS A 365 -5.78 -5.58 -12.58
N SER A 366 -6.92 -6.23 -12.32
CA SER A 366 -8.21 -5.85 -12.92
C SER A 366 -8.84 -4.61 -12.29
N GLU A 367 -8.35 -4.22 -11.12
CA GLU A 367 -8.77 -3.05 -10.34
C GLU A 367 -7.55 -2.23 -9.95
N GLU A 368 -7.75 -1.05 -9.36
CA GLU A 368 -6.67 -0.17 -8.92
C GLU A 368 -5.77 -0.86 -7.88
N ILE A 369 -4.48 -0.57 -7.97
CA ILE A 369 -3.49 -1.10 -7.04
C ILE A 369 -3.69 -0.49 -5.66
N THR A 370 -3.95 -1.33 -4.68
CA THR A 370 -4.22 -0.94 -3.29
C THR A 370 -2.94 -0.77 -2.48
N ASP A 371 -1.96 -1.65 -2.69
CA ASP A 371 -0.65 -1.56 -2.01
C ASP A 371 0.47 -2.12 -2.91
N ILE A 372 1.69 -1.61 -2.70
CA ILE A 372 2.91 -2.00 -3.41
C ILE A 372 4.07 -2.02 -2.42
N ARG A 373 4.85 -3.11 -2.39
CA ARG A 373 5.94 -3.32 -1.44
C ARG A 373 7.12 -4.05 -2.07
N PHE A 374 8.34 -3.68 -1.70
CA PHE A 374 9.51 -4.54 -1.91
C PHE A 374 9.70 -5.50 -0.73
N ASP A 375 10.23 -6.69 -1.02
CA ASP A 375 10.73 -7.58 0.03
C ASP A 375 11.99 -7.00 0.67
N ILE A 376 12.32 -7.46 1.89
CA ILE A 376 13.44 -6.90 2.67
C ILE A 376 14.82 -7.09 2.02
N ASN A 377 14.94 -8.01 1.06
CA ASN A 377 16.20 -8.31 0.35
C ASN A 377 16.26 -7.61 -1.01
N SER A 378 15.32 -6.75 -1.35
CA SER A 378 15.21 -6.07 -2.66
C SER A 378 15.14 -7.02 -3.86
N ARG A 379 14.69 -8.29 -3.67
CA ARG A 379 14.60 -9.30 -4.72
C ARG A 379 13.28 -9.29 -5.45
N PHE A 380 12.21 -8.98 -4.73
CA PHE A 380 10.85 -9.03 -5.25
C PHE A 380 10.12 -7.71 -5.01
N LEU A 381 9.30 -7.34 -5.98
CA LEU A 381 8.24 -6.34 -5.85
C LEU A 381 6.90 -7.08 -5.76
N VAL A 382 6.08 -6.73 -4.79
CA VAL A 382 4.76 -7.32 -4.60
C VAL A 382 3.70 -6.24 -4.68
N CYS A 383 2.60 -6.50 -5.38
CA CYS A 383 1.46 -5.58 -5.46
C CYS A 383 0.13 -6.32 -5.33
N SER A 384 -0.89 -5.59 -4.87
CA SER A 384 -2.27 -6.02 -4.74
C SER A 384 -3.22 -4.98 -5.36
N GLY A 385 -4.38 -5.42 -5.84
CA GLY A 385 -5.40 -4.57 -6.43
C GLY A 385 -6.70 -5.33 -6.67
N ASP A 386 -6.63 -6.63 -6.81
CA ASP A 386 -7.76 -7.54 -6.96
C ASP A 386 -7.67 -8.68 -5.93
N LYS A 387 -8.26 -9.83 -6.21
CA LYS A 387 -8.23 -11.03 -5.34
C LYS A 387 -6.89 -11.76 -5.32
N ALA A 388 -5.95 -11.35 -6.16
CA ALA A 388 -4.63 -11.95 -6.29
C ALA A 388 -3.54 -10.97 -5.85
N ILE A 389 -2.44 -11.51 -5.35
CA ILE A 389 -1.22 -10.77 -5.09
C ILE A 389 -0.22 -11.17 -6.16
N ARG A 390 0.38 -10.22 -6.85
CA ARG A 390 1.40 -10.50 -7.86
C ARG A 390 2.79 -10.19 -7.34
N VAL A 391 3.69 -11.13 -7.55
CA VAL A 391 5.08 -11.07 -7.14
C VAL A 391 5.94 -10.95 -8.38
N PHE A 392 6.75 -9.91 -8.48
CA PHE A 392 7.64 -9.66 -9.59
C PHE A 392 9.10 -9.75 -9.14
N HIS A 393 9.95 -10.26 -9.99
CA HIS A 393 11.39 -10.12 -9.83
C HIS A 393 11.80 -8.65 -9.96
N ASN A 394 12.65 -8.18 -9.08
CA ASN A 394 13.22 -6.83 -9.14
C ASN A 394 14.44 -6.78 -10.09
N ALA A 395 14.21 -7.02 -11.40
CA ALA A 395 15.27 -6.93 -12.41
C ALA A 395 15.95 -5.53 -12.44
N PRO A 396 15.23 -4.40 -12.32
CA PRO A 396 15.86 -3.08 -12.18
C PRO A 396 16.87 -3.01 -11.02
N GLY A 397 16.59 -3.65 -9.89
CA GLY A 397 17.50 -3.68 -8.74
C GLY A 397 18.82 -4.41 -9.04
N TYR A 398 18.78 -5.52 -9.78
CA TYR A 398 19.98 -6.19 -10.25
C TYR A 398 20.79 -5.30 -11.19
N ARG A 399 20.13 -4.63 -12.18
CA ARG A 399 20.80 -3.72 -13.13
C ARG A 399 21.45 -2.55 -12.40
N ALA A 400 20.75 -1.92 -11.45
CA ALA A 400 21.29 -0.82 -10.64
C ALA A 400 22.48 -1.28 -9.80
N SER A 401 22.38 -2.44 -9.15
CA SER A 401 23.48 -2.99 -8.34
C SER A 401 24.72 -3.29 -9.19
N ILE A 402 24.55 -3.84 -10.38
CA ILE A 402 25.66 -4.10 -11.34
C ILE A 402 26.34 -2.78 -11.73
N ARG A 403 25.57 -1.73 -12.06
CA ARG A 403 26.12 -0.40 -12.38
C ARG A 403 26.95 0.18 -11.23
N ASP A 404 26.40 0.15 -10.01
CA ASP A 404 27.12 0.64 -8.82
C ASP A 404 28.46 -0.09 -8.61
N MET A 405 28.44 -1.43 -8.73
CA MET A 405 29.64 -2.24 -8.59
C MET A 405 30.66 -1.99 -9.72
N GLN A 406 30.22 -1.76 -10.96
CA GLN A 406 31.07 -1.38 -12.07
C GLN A 406 31.73 -0.01 -11.84
N ASP A 407 31.00 0.95 -11.31
CA ASP A 407 31.55 2.27 -10.99
C ASP A 407 32.51 2.24 -9.79
N MET A 408 32.25 1.40 -8.80
CA MET A 408 33.21 1.12 -7.74
C MET A 408 34.47 0.42 -8.26
N LEU A 409 34.32 -0.51 -9.21
CA LEU A 409 35.44 -1.22 -9.84
C LEU A 409 36.40 -0.27 -10.58
N LYS A 410 35.83 0.73 -11.31
CA LYS A 410 36.62 1.77 -12.00
C LYS A 410 37.46 2.60 -11.02
N LYS A 411 36.94 2.82 -9.80
CA LYS A 411 37.60 3.62 -8.75
C LYS A 411 38.50 2.81 -7.84
N ALA A 412 38.41 1.47 -7.86
CA ALA A 412 39.16 0.60 -6.98
C ALA A 412 40.67 0.58 -7.31
N GLN A 413 41.50 0.81 -6.31
CA GLN A 413 42.96 0.76 -6.44
C GLN A 413 43.54 -0.59 -5.99
N ASN A 414 42.84 -1.31 -5.10
CA ASN A 414 43.31 -2.57 -4.54
C ASN A 414 42.86 -3.75 -5.42
N GLU A 415 43.81 -4.62 -5.82
CA GLU A 415 43.57 -5.75 -6.70
C GLU A 415 42.61 -6.80 -6.08
N ALA A 416 42.73 -7.05 -4.76
CA ALA A 416 41.80 -7.95 -4.07
C ALA A 416 40.36 -7.40 -4.07
N MET A 417 40.22 -6.08 -3.93
CA MET A 417 38.89 -5.42 -4.05
C MET A 417 38.33 -5.53 -5.46
N LYS A 418 39.17 -5.37 -6.50
CA LYS A 418 38.74 -5.52 -7.89
C LYS A 418 38.24 -6.94 -8.17
N GLN A 419 39.00 -7.96 -7.75
CA GLN A 419 38.61 -9.35 -7.95
C GLN A 419 37.28 -9.67 -7.24
N ARG A 420 37.08 -9.18 -6.01
CA ARG A 420 35.84 -9.33 -5.28
C ARG A 420 34.64 -8.68 -6.02
N LEU A 421 34.82 -7.43 -6.47
CA LEU A 421 33.78 -6.72 -7.22
C LEU A 421 33.46 -7.42 -8.53
N GLN A 422 34.47 -7.88 -9.28
CA GLN A 422 34.27 -8.65 -10.50
C GLN A 422 33.47 -9.95 -10.26
N GLN A 423 33.75 -10.64 -9.17
CA GLN A 423 33.01 -11.84 -8.81
C GLN A 423 31.55 -11.50 -8.48
N GLN A 424 31.29 -10.46 -7.67
CA GLN A 424 29.94 -10.00 -7.34
C GLN A 424 29.14 -9.55 -8.58
N ILE A 425 29.80 -8.88 -9.54
CA ILE A 425 29.18 -8.49 -10.81
C ILE A 425 28.76 -9.74 -11.59
N ARG A 426 29.64 -10.75 -11.71
CA ARG A 426 29.32 -12.01 -12.39
C ARG A 426 28.14 -12.74 -11.74
N GLU A 427 28.10 -12.81 -10.43
CA GLU A 427 27.01 -13.43 -9.67
C GLU A 427 25.68 -12.69 -9.87
N ALA A 428 25.71 -11.36 -9.81
CA ALA A 428 24.52 -10.53 -10.03
C ALA A 428 24.04 -10.65 -11.49
N GLN A 429 24.95 -10.68 -12.47
CA GLN A 429 24.60 -10.87 -13.89
C GLN A 429 23.96 -12.24 -14.13
N SER A 430 24.55 -13.31 -13.58
CA SER A 430 24.00 -14.66 -13.70
C SER A 430 22.62 -14.78 -13.05
N ALA A 431 22.40 -14.12 -11.91
CA ALA A 431 21.08 -14.06 -11.27
C ALA A 431 20.06 -13.31 -12.16
N LEU A 432 20.45 -12.19 -12.75
CA LEU A 432 19.60 -11.43 -13.68
C LEU A 432 19.25 -12.26 -14.91
N ASP A 433 20.23 -12.92 -15.52
CA ASP A 433 20.02 -13.76 -16.70
C ASP A 433 19.07 -14.94 -16.39
N THR A 434 19.19 -15.52 -15.20
CA THR A 434 18.26 -16.57 -14.72
C THR A 434 16.83 -16.05 -14.63
N VAL A 435 16.65 -14.85 -14.07
CA VAL A 435 15.33 -14.20 -13.93
C VAL A 435 14.71 -13.90 -15.31
N LEU A 436 15.52 -13.42 -16.27
CA LEU A 436 15.04 -13.07 -17.62
C LEU A 436 14.82 -14.29 -18.52
N ALA A 437 15.49 -15.40 -18.25
CA ALA A 437 15.36 -16.65 -19.01
C ALA A 437 14.21 -17.53 -18.49
N ALA A 438 13.58 -17.21 -17.36
CA ALA A 438 12.46 -17.99 -16.81
C ALA A 438 11.29 -17.97 -17.80
N PRO A 439 10.75 -19.14 -18.22
CA PRO A 439 9.61 -19.18 -19.12
C PRO A 439 8.40 -18.57 -18.44
N THR A 440 7.70 -17.68 -19.12
CA THR A 440 6.37 -17.19 -18.73
C THR A 440 5.39 -18.38 -18.82
N GLU A 441 5.04 -19.00 -17.67
CA GLU A 441 3.94 -19.99 -17.60
C GLU A 441 2.55 -19.34 -17.66
#